data_15d04b26cab20082e3a67014f32e4d29
#
_entry.id   15d04b26cab20082e3a67014f32e4d29
#
_cell.length_a   1.000
_cell.length_b   1.000
_cell.length_c   1.000
_cell.angle_alpha   90.00
_cell.angle_beta   90.00
_cell.angle_gamma   90.00
#
_symmetry.space_group_name_H-M   'P 1'
#
loop_
_entity.id
_entity.type
_entity.pdbx_description
1 polymer ?
#
loop_
_entity_poly.entity_id
_entity_poly.type
_entity_poly.pdbx_seq_one_letter_code
_entity_poly.pdbx_strand_id
1 'polypeptide(L)'
;MYLVFDTETTGLPHNKTAPITDLDNWPRLVQIAWQLHDATGKLLSQHNYIIRPDGFDIPYKAEQIHGISTKRAQEEGHELKRVLQFYREDLAKTSLLVGHNIEFDINIIGAEFIRQQLETEPFLTLSKLDTGLSSVEFCQLSGGIGGKLKMPTLLELHLKLFDKNFGDAHDASYDVAATGRCFFGLLKRKVVKPFDSTRPDDIEYEEPNLEVANFQKREKKKETVYSLTDEKLSLIDKPFIHLHTHSQFSVLQATPDIKSIVTKAKDLNMPAVALTDLGNMYGAFKFVREALNHEIKPIVGCELYVAEDRLKQKFTKDNPDKRYNQVLLAKNKNGYHNLAKLSSAGFIEGLYGIYPRVDKALIKEHKDDLIALTGSLSSEIPQL
;
A
#
# COMPACT_ATOMS: atom_id res chain seq x y z
N MET A 1 13.63 -8.00 29.71
CA MET A 1 13.91 -7.37 28.41
C MET A 1 12.59 -7.15 27.66
N TYR A 2 12.53 -6.16 26.79
CA TYR A 2 11.36 -5.79 26.00
C TYR A 2 11.62 -6.12 24.53
N LEU A 3 10.73 -6.88 23.90
CA LEU A 3 10.79 -7.20 22.49
C LEU A 3 9.67 -6.42 21.78
N VAL A 4 10.07 -5.44 20.98
CA VAL A 4 9.20 -4.63 20.15
C VAL A 4 9.17 -5.25 18.75
N PHE A 5 7.99 -5.48 18.17
CA PHE A 5 7.88 -6.11 16.85
C PHE A 5 6.67 -5.65 16.08
N ASP A 6 6.72 -5.86 14.78
CA ASP A 6 5.66 -5.53 13.82
C ASP A 6 5.72 -6.48 12.62
N THR A 7 4.60 -6.66 11.92
CA THR A 7 4.48 -7.58 10.79
C THR A 7 3.75 -6.97 9.60
N GLU A 8 4.27 -7.22 8.38
CA GLU A 8 3.52 -7.02 7.15
C GLU A 8 2.98 -8.35 6.62
N THR A 9 1.80 -8.34 6.02
CA THR A 9 1.07 -9.55 5.68
C THR A 9 0.43 -9.48 4.30
N THR A 10 -0.07 -10.64 3.81
CA THR A 10 -0.82 -10.72 2.55
C THR A 10 -2.20 -10.06 2.61
N GLY A 11 -2.61 -9.51 3.75
CA GLY A 11 -3.89 -8.83 3.91
C GLY A 11 -4.42 -8.88 5.34
N LEU A 12 -5.73 -8.84 5.51
CA LEU A 12 -6.41 -8.89 6.80
C LEU A 12 -7.13 -10.22 6.99
N PRO A 13 -7.33 -10.70 8.25
CA PRO A 13 -8.09 -11.91 8.52
C PRO A 13 -9.58 -11.69 8.18
N HIS A 14 -10.26 -12.76 7.77
CA HIS A 14 -11.70 -12.74 7.55
C HIS A 14 -12.48 -12.50 8.85
N ASN A 15 -12.01 -13.09 9.95
CA ASN A 15 -12.55 -12.90 11.28
C ASN A 15 -11.41 -12.60 12.27
N LYS A 16 -11.44 -11.41 12.88
CA LYS A 16 -10.40 -10.95 13.83
C LYS A 16 -10.37 -11.73 15.15
N THR A 17 -11.44 -12.47 15.46
CA THR A 17 -11.56 -13.25 16.71
C THR A 17 -11.42 -14.75 16.48
N ALA A 18 -11.06 -15.18 15.29
CA ALA A 18 -10.81 -16.59 15.00
C ALA A 18 -9.60 -17.11 15.80
N PRO A 19 -9.60 -18.39 16.22
CA PRO A 19 -8.44 -18.98 16.87
C PRO A 19 -7.25 -19.04 15.90
N ILE A 20 -6.03 -18.94 16.40
CA ILE A 20 -4.80 -19.02 15.60
C ILE A 20 -4.64 -20.35 14.84
N THR A 21 -5.38 -21.39 15.26
CA THR A 21 -5.43 -22.70 14.59
C THR A 21 -6.27 -22.70 13.31
N ASP A 22 -7.10 -21.67 13.09
CA ASP A 22 -7.81 -21.49 11.85
C ASP A 22 -6.89 -20.84 10.81
N LEU A 23 -6.04 -21.67 10.22
CA LEU A 23 -4.97 -21.21 9.33
C LEU A 23 -5.45 -20.58 8.02
N ASP A 24 -6.67 -20.91 7.58
CA ASP A 24 -7.27 -20.32 6.37
C ASP A 24 -7.79 -18.90 6.62
N ASN A 25 -8.07 -18.57 7.88
CA ASN A 25 -8.52 -17.24 8.29
C ASN A 25 -7.35 -16.22 8.35
N TRP A 26 -6.17 -16.66 8.79
CA TRP A 26 -5.05 -15.75 9.05
C TRP A 26 -4.18 -15.56 7.81
N PRO A 27 -3.92 -14.30 7.39
CA PRO A 27 -3.05 -14.01 6.25
C PRO A 27 -1.62 -14.51 6.49
N ARG A 28 -0.86 -14.61 5.41
CA ARG A 28 0.54 -15.07 5.44
C ARG A 28 1.46 -13.91 5.79
N LEU A 29 2.50 -14.20 6.52
CA LEU A 29 3.56 -13.27 6.87
C LEU A 29 4.40 -12.91 5.65
N VAL A 30 4.59 -11.62 5.39
CA VAL A 30 5.40 -11.08 4.28
C VAL A 30 6.70 -10.45 4.77
N GLN A 31 6.65 -9.72 5.89
CA GLN A 31 7.81 -9.13 6.53
C GLN A 31 7.63 -9.19 8.05
N ILE A 32 8.72 -9.38 8.76
CA ILE A 32 8.76 -9.27 10.20
C ILE A 32 9.98 -8.44 10.62
N ALA A 33 9.76 -7.47 11.48
CA ALA A 33 10.83 -6.72 12.12
C ALA A 33 10.69 -6.79 13.64
N TRP A 34 11.81 -6.82 14.35
CA TRP A 34 11.81 -6.71 15.80
C TRP A 34 13.09 -6.11 16.35
N GLN A 35 12.98 -5.57 17.55
CA GLN A 35 14.06 -5.00 18.34
C GLN A 35 13.96 -5.54 19.76
N LEU A 36 15.07 -6.02 20.30
CA LEU A 36 15.20 -6.41 21.69
C LEU A 36 15.91 -5.30 22.45
N HIS A 37 15.28 -4.81 23.50
CA HIS A 37 15.83 -3.78 24.38
C HIS A 37 15.95 -4.29 25.81
N ASP A 38 16.91 -3.74 26.54
CA ASP A 38 16.92 -3.92 27.99
C ASP A 38 15.88 -3.02 28.67
N ALA A 39 15.81 -3.08 29.99
CA ALA A 39 14.82 -2.35 30.77
C ALA A 39 15.03 -0.82 30.73
N THR A 40 16.22 -0.34 30.42
CA THR A 40 16.55 1.08 30.32
C THR A 40 16.34 1.67 28.92
N GLY A 41 16.11 0.82 27.91
CA GLY A 41 15.90 1.25 26.52
C GLY A 41 17.11 1.08 25.62
N LYS A 42 18.19 0.48 26.12
CA LYS A 42 19.38 0.16 25.32
C LYS A 42 19.05 -0.95 24.31
N LEU A 43 19.40 -0.74 23.05
CA LEU A 43 19.21 -1.70 21.98
C LEU A 43 20.23 -2.85 22.11
N LEU A 44 19.73 -4.10 22.16
CA LEU A 44 20.54 -5.32 22.29
C LEU A 44 20.63 -6.08 20.96
N SER A 45 19.51 -6.17 20.22
CA SER A 45 19.49 -6.75 18.88
C SER A 45 18.40 -6.10 18.04
N GLN A 46 18.56 -6.16 16.72
CA GLN A 46 17.64 -5.61 15.75
C GLN A 46 17.61 -6.49 14.51
N HIS A 47 16.40 -6.81 14.03
CA HIS A 47 16.18 -7.70 12.90
C HIS A 47 15.06 -7.19 12.00
N ASN A 48 15.22 -7.43 10.71
CA ASN A 48 14.22 -7.13 9.68
C ASN A 48 14.36 -8.14 8.55
N TYR A 49 13.31 -8.93 8.29
CA TYR A 49 13.33 -9.98 7.28
C TYR A 49 12.09 -9.95 6.40
N ILE A 50 12.29 -9.89 5.10
CA ILE A 50 11.27 -10.24 4.11
C ILE A 50 11.19 -11.78 4.09
N ILE A 51 9.98 -12.32 4.06
CA ILE A 51 9.72 -13.75 4.03
C ILE A 51 9.52 -14.19 2.57
N ARG A 52 10.23 -15.25 2.19
CA ARG A 52 10.05 -15.86 0.87
C ARG A 52 8.69 -16.57 0.82
N PRO A 53 7.80 -16.20 -0.10
CA PRO A 53 6.54 -16.89 -0.27
C PRO A 53 6.73 -18.37 -0.62
N ASP A 54 6.01 -19.22 0.08
CA ASP A 54 5.96 -20.66 -0.16
C ASP A 54 4.48 -21.07 -0.28
N GLY A 55 4.07 -21.37 -1.53
CA GLY A 55 2.71 -21.77 -1.85
C GLY A 55 1.67 -20.64 -1.82
N PHE A 56 2.08 -19.37 -1.84
CA PHE A 56 1.19 -18.22 -1.92
C PHE A 56 1.82 -17.05 -2.68
N ASP A 57 0.98 -16.15 -3.18
CA ASP A 57 1.38 -14.87 -3.76
C ASP A 57 0.99 -13.72 -2.85
N ILE A 58 1.72 -12.61 -2.95
CA ILE A 58 1.39 -11.38 -2.23
C ILE A 58 0.37 -10.62 -3.07
N PRO A 59 -0.87 -10.42 -2.57
CA PRO A 59 -1.89 -9.68 -3.31
C PRO A 59 -1.46 -8.24 -3.59
N TYR A 60 -1.78 -7.73 -4.78
CA TYR A 60 -1.44 -6.38 -5.19
C TYR A 60 -1.89 -5.29 -4.17
N LYS A 61 -3.05 -5.49 -3.53
CA LYS A 61 -3.53 -4.56 -2.49
C LYS A 61 -2.60 -4.50 -1.28
N ALA A 62 -2.00 -5.62 -0.90
CA ALA A 62 -1.02 -5.68 0.18
C ALA A 62 0.31 -5.04 -0.24
N GLU A 63 0.79 -5.37 -1.46
CA GLU A 63 1.97 -4.74 -2.06
C GLU A 63 1.86 -3.21 -2.10
N GLN A 64 0.68 -2.65 -2.39
CA GLN A 64 0.46 -1.19 -2.41
C GLN A 64 0.60 -0.55 -1.01
N ILE A 65 0.45 -1.32 0.06
CA ILE A 65 0.57 -0.83 1.44
C ILE A 65 2.04 -0.88 1.88
N HIS A 66 2.70 -2.03 1.80
CA HIS A 66 4.04 -2.25 2.34
C HIS A 66 5.16 -2.28 1.30
N GLY A 67 4.86 -2.16 -0.01
CA GLY A 67 5.84 -2.05 -1.09
C GLY A 67 6.62 -3.34 -1.42
N ILE A 68 6.17 -4.51 -0.92
CA ILE A 68 6.85 -5.80 -1.15
C ILE A 68 6.02 -6.62 -2.12
N SER A 69 6.52 -6.76 -3.36
CA SER A 69 5.89 -7.62 -4.38
C SER A 69 6.26 -9.09 -4.17
N THR A 70 5.45 -10.01 -4.71
CA THR A 70 5.79 -11.45 -4.76
C THR A 70 7.17 -11.67 -5.36
N LYS A 71 7.49 -10.98 -6.45
CA LYS A 71 8.80 -11.07 -7.11
C LYS A 71 9.93 -10.65 -6.18
N ARG A 72 9.82 -9.50 -5.52
CA ARG A 72 10.80 -9.02 -4.55
C ARG A 72 10.98 -10.00 -3.40
N ALA A 73 9.87 -10.52 -2.86
CA ALA A 73 9.91 -11.47 -1.75
C ALA A 73 10.53 -12.82 -2.17
N GLN A 74 10.38 -13.26 -3.42
CA GLN A 74 11.06 -14.44 -3.96
C GLN A 74 12.57 -14.22 -4.12
N GLU A 75 12.99 -13.04 -4.54
CA GLU A 75 14.41 -12.71 -4.80
C GLU A 75 15.19 -12.38 -3.52
N GLU A 76 14.58 -11.63 -2.59
CA GLU A 76 15.23 -11.10 -1.38
C GLU A 76 14.81 -11.83 -0.10
N GLY A 77 13.71 -12.58 -0.13
CA GLY A 77 13.09 -13.17 1.04
C GLY A 77 13.85 -14.36 1.60
N HIS A 78 13.71 -14.53 2.93
CA HIS A 78 14.29 -15.60 3.72
C HIS A 78 13.28 -16.71 3.94
N GLU A 79 13.78 -17.93 4.19
CA GLU A 79 12.94 -19.05 4.60
C GLU A 79 12.27 -18.76 5.95
N LEU A 80 10.95 -18.86 5.99
CA LEU A 80 10.14 -18.52 7.16
C LEU A 80 10.59 -19.27 8.43
N LYS A 81 10.81 -20.58 8.34
CA LYS A 81 11.20 -21.42 9.47
C LYS A 81 12.48 -20.93 10.13
N ARG A 82 13.46 -20.51 9.31
CA ARG A 82 14.75 -19.99 9.80
C ARG A 82 14.57 -18.62 10.49
N VAL A 83 13.73 -17.75 9.94
CA VAL A 83 13.45 -16.44 10.54
C VAL A 83 12.75 -16.61 11.89
N LEU A 84 11.76 -17.50 11.97
CA LEU A 84 11.07 -17.81 13.22
C LEU A 84 12.00 -18.42 14.28
N GLN A 85 13.04 -19.17 13.89
CA GLN A 85 14.06 -19.64 14.82
C GLN A 85 14.86 -18.49 15.43
N PHE A 86 15.31 -17.51 14.63
CA PHE A 86 16.00 -16.32 15.15
C PHE A 86 15.08 -15.50 16.06
N TYR A 87 13.82 -15.35 15.68
CA TYR A 87 12.84 -14.67 16.54
C TYR A 87 12.68 -15.37 17.90
N ARG A 88 12.65 -16.72 17.94
CA ARG A 88 12.58 -17.51 19.18
C ARG A 88 13.80 -17.34 20.07
N GLU A 89 15.00 -17.13 19.51
CA GLU A 89 16.22 -16.88 20.31
C GLU A 89 16.11 -15.58 21.13
N ASP A 90 15.49 -14.54 20.58
CA ASP A 90 15.24 -13.30 21.29
C ASP A 90 14.00 -13.37 22.19
N LEU A 91 12.98 -14.13 21.79
CA LEU A 91 11.83 -14.45 22.65
C LEU A 91 12.25 -15.10 23.96
N ALA A 92 13.24 -16.01 23.95
CA ALA A 92 13.74 -16.69 25.16
C ALA A 92 14.34 -15.74 26.20
N LYS A 93 14.72 -14.51 25.79
CA LYS A 93 15.27 -13.45 26.65
C LYS A 93 14.21 -12.43 27.06
N THR A 94 13.01 -12.51 26.47
CA THR A 94 11.96 -11.50 26.57
C THR A 94 11.08 -11.70 27.79
N SER A 95 10.77 -10.60 28.49
CA SER A 95 9.80 -10.57 29.59
C SER A 95 8.48 -9.91 29.18
N LEU A 96 8.50 -9.03 28.18
CA LEU A 96 7.34 -8.28 27.70
C LEU A 96 7.40 -8.11 26.18
N LEU A 97 6.33 -8.51 25.52
CA LEU A 97 6.09 -8.21 24.10
C LEU A 97 5.43 -6.84 23.95
N VAL A 98 5.91 -6.04 23.01
CA VAL A 98 5.41 -4.68 22.75
C VAL A 98 5.08 -4.54 21.27
N GLY A 99 3.90 -3.99 20.97
CA GLY A 99 3.48 -3.67 19.62
C GLY A 99 2.46 -2.53 19.61
N HIS A 100 2.06 -2.13 18.43
CA HIS A 100 0.95 -1.18 18.24
C HIS A 100 -0.20 -1.90 17.54
N ASN A 101 -1.32 -2.13 18.21
CA ASN A 101 -2.37 -3.10 17.82
C ASN A 101 -1.85 -4.56 17.81
N ILE A 102 -1.07 -4.88 18.82
CA ILE A 102 -0.22 -6.09 18.95
C ILE A 102 -0.95 -7.42 18.74
N GLU A 103 -2.25 -7.51 19.05
CA GLU A 103 -3.02 -8.76 18.93
C GLU A 103 -3.06 -9.28 17.49
N PHE A 104 -3.05 -8.37 16.50
CA PHE A 104 -2.96 -8.77 15.10
C PHE A 104 -1.65 -9.52 14.83
N ASP A 105 -0.53 -8.92 15.20
CA ASP A 105 0.82 -9.47 14.95
C ASP A 105 1.07 -10.78 15.70
N ILE A 106 0.55 -10.87 16.92
CA ILE A 106 0.61 -12.12 17.71
C ILE A 106 -0.14 -13.24 17.01
N ASN A 107 -1.33 -12.98 16.49
CA ASN A 107 -2.10 -13.98 15.79
C ASN A 107 -1.43 -14.42 14.48
N ILE A 108 -0.85 -13.48 13.74
CA ILE A 108 -0.08 -13.76 12.52
C ILE A 108 1.11 -14.68 12.83
N ILE A 109 1.97 -14.28 13.77
CA ILE A 109 3.16 -15.07 14.14
C ILE A 109 2.76 -16.41 14.74
N GLY A 110 1.72 -16.45 15.58
CA GLY A 110 1.18 -17.68 16.16
C GLY A 110 0.70 -18.67 15.10
N ALA A 111 -0.04 -18.18 14.09
CA ALA A 111 -0.47 -19.00 12.96
C ALA A 111 0.71 -19.52 12.12
N GLU A 112 1.75 -18.70 11.92
CA GLU A 112 2.95 -19.14 11.20
C GLU A 112 3.78 -20.13 12.01
N PHE A 113 3.86 -20.05 13.34
CA PHE A 113 4.45 -21.08 14.17
C PHE A 113 3.74 -22.44 13.97
N ILE A 114 2.40 -22.44 13.97
CA ILE A 114 1.61 -23.67 13.74
C ILE A 114 1.85 -24.21 12.33
N ARG A 115 1.85 -23.37 11.29
CA ARG A 115 2.12 -23.78 9.89
C ARG A 115 3.51 -24.43 9.75
N GLN A 116 4.50 -23.91 10.49
CA GLN A 116 5.87 -24.44 10.49
C GLN A 116 6.10 -25.57 11.48
N GLN A 117 5.05 -26.05 12.17
CA GLN A 117 5.10 -27.10 13.20
C GLN A 117 6.11 -26.76 14.32
N LEU A 118 6.16 -25.49 14.70
CA LEU A 118 6.95 -24.99 15.81
C LEU A 118 6.07 -24.84 17.05
N GLU A 119 6.67 -25.01 18.23
CA GLU A 119 5.98 -24.75 19.48
C GLU A 119 5.62 -23.27 19.60
N THR A 120 4.38 -22.98 20.00
CA THR A 120 3.88 -21.64 20.20
C THR A 120 4.23 -21.04 21.56
N GLU A 121 4.66 -21.88 22.50
CA GLU A 121 5.15 -21.43 23.80
C GLU A 121 6.67 -21.14 23.76
N PRO A 122 7.17 -20.14 24.49
CA PRO A 122 6.42 -19.28 25.45
C PRO A 122 5.73 -18.06 24.79
N PHE A 123 5.76 -17.91 23.46
CA PHE A 123 5.29 -16.71 22.76
C PHE A 123 3.87 -16.27 23.16
N LEU A 124 2.93 -17.20 23.20
CA LEU A 124 1.53 -16.89 23.50
C LEU A 124 1.28 -16.56 24.97
N THR A 125 2.13 -17.02 25.88
CA THR A 125 2.00 -16.84 27.34
C THR A 125 2.79 -15.64 27.87
N LEU A 126 3.69 -15.04 27.07
CA LEU A 126 4.41 -13.83 27.47
C LEU A 126 3.44 -12.67 27.72
N SER A 127 3.79 -11.83 28.68
CA SER A 127 3.08 -10.57 28.91
C SER A 127 3.14 -9.68 27.67
N LYS A 128 2.07 -8.94 27.40
CA LYS A 128 1.90 -8.11 26.21
C LYS A 128 1.54 -6.68 26.59
N LEU A 129 2.05 -5.74 25.83
CA LEU A 129 1.67 -4.33 25.94
C LEU A 129 1.36 -3.78 24.56
N ASP A 130 0.13 -3.25 24.40
CA ASP A 130 -0.31 -2.54 23.22
C ASP A 130 -0.13 -1.04 23.44
N THR A 131 0.78 -0.41 22.68
CA THR A 131 1.04 1.03 22.80
C THR A 131 -0.16 1.88 22.39
N GLY A 132 -0.99 1.39 21.45
CA GLY A 132 -2.22 2.07 21.04
C GLY A 132 -3.27 2.05 22.16
N LEU A 133 -3.61 0.87 22.68
CA LEU A 133 -4.60 0.73 23.75
C LEU A 133 -4.16 1.44 25.03
N SER A 134 -2.87 1.31 25.39
CA SER A 134 -2.32 1.90 26.61
C SER A 134 -2.27 3.44 26.58
N SER A 135 -2.38 4.04 25.40
CA SER A 135 -2.28 5.50 25.23
C SER A 135 -3.61 6.20 24.88
N VAL A 136 -4.73 5.48 24.88
CA VAL A 136 -6.06 6.06 24.56
C VAL A 136 -6.37 7.27 25.43
N GLU A 137 -6.25 7.12 26.75
CA GLU A 137 -6.49 8.20 27.72
C GLU A 137 -5.46 9.33 27.64
N PHE A 138 -4.23 9.02 27.28
CA PHE A 138 -3.18 10.03 27.08
C PHE A 138 -3.41 10.86 25.81
N CYS A 139 -3.86 10.22 24.72
CA CYS A 139 -4.08 10.88 23.44
C CYS A 139 -5.39 11.69 23.40
N GLN A 140 -6.44 11.27 24.11
CA GLN A 140 -7.76 11.94 24.18
C GLN A 140 -8.39 12.20 22.80
N LEU A 141 -8.27 11.25 21.85
CA LEU A 141 -8.80 11.41 20.50
C LEU A 141 -10.28 11.03 20.44
N SER A 142 -11.10 11.91 19.90
CA SER A 142 -12.52 11.65 19.63
C SER A 142 -12.70 10.72 18.42
N GLY A 143 -13.87 10.05 18.32
CA GLY A 143 -14.23 9.23 17.15
C GLY A 143 -14.29 7.73 17.41
N GLY A 144 -14.23 7.29 18.66
CA GLY A 144 -14.49 5.89 19.03
C GLY A 144 -15.99 5.54 18.97
N ILE A 145 -16.28 4.24 18.88
CA ILE A 145 -17.65 3.72 18.80
C ILE A 145 -18.43 4.10 20.07
N GLY A 146 -19.64 4.61 19.89
CA GLY A 146 -20.52 5.00 21.00
C GLY A 146 -20.06 6.24 21.76
N GLY A 147 -19.31 7.16 21.13
CA GLY A 147 -18.84 8.41 21.75
C GLY A 147 -17.62 8.24 22.67
N LYS A 148 -17.00 7.05 22.65
CA LYS A 148 -15.78 6.78 23.40
C LYS A 148 -14.57 7.42 22.70
N LEU A 149 -13.45 7.48 23.40
CA LEU A 149 -12.17 7.82 22.80
C LEU A 149 -11.75 6.72 21.81
N LYS A 150 -11.14 7.10 20.70
CA LYS A 150 -10.57 6.12 19.76
C LYS A 150 -9.15 5.73 20.16
N MET A 151 -8.76 4.52 19.82
CA MET A 151 -7.35 4.12 19.86
C MET A 151 -6.55 4.96 18.84
N PRO A 152 -5.46 5.62 19.23
CA PRO A 152 -4.62 6.35 18.30
C PRO A 152 -3.97 5.40 17.30
N THR A 153 -3.72 5.87 16.08
CA THR A 153 -2.77 5.25 15.17
C THR A 153 -1.35 5.49 15.69
N LEU A 154 -0.37 4.70 15.21
CA LEU A 154 1.02 4.87 15.60
C LEU A 154 1.52 6.29 15.29
N LEU A 155 1.14 6.86 14.15
CA LEU A 155 1.46 8.23 13.76
C LEU A 155 0.86 9.26 14.73
N GLU A 156 -0.42 9.11 15.10
CA GLU A 156 -1.07 10.03 16.04
C GLU A 156 -0.44 9.98 17.44
N LEU A 157 -0.07 8.78 17.89
CA LEU A 157 0.65 8.61 19.16
C LEU A 157 2.05 9.24 19.09
N HIS A 158 2.79 9.00 18.01
CA HIS A 158 4.12 9.55 17.82
C HIS A 158 4.10 11.09 17.76
N LEU A 159 3.14 11.68 17.02
CA LEU A 159 2.92 13.12 16.98
C LEU A 159 2.60 13.68 18.39
N LYS A 160 1.74 13.00 19.14
CA LYS A 160 1.36 13.42 20.51
C LYS A 160 2.55 13.40 21.47
N LEU A 161 3.46 12.44 21.30
CA LEU A 161 4.62 12.30 22.17
C LEU A 161 5.79 13.24 21.80
N PHE A 162 6.04 13.47 20.52
CA PHE A 162 7.29 14.07 20.03
C PHE A 162 7.11 15.29 19.12
N ASP A 163 5.87 15.62 18.75
CA ASP A 163 5.54 16.71 17.82
C ASP A 163 6.26 16.60 16.45
N LYS A 164 6.52 15.36 16.02
CA LYS A 164 7.22 15.02 14.77
C LYS A 164 6.61 13.81 14.12
N ASN A 165 6.59 13.79 12.78
CA ASN A 165 6.34 12.57 12.01
C ASN A 165 7.57 11.65 12.11
N PHE A 166 7.34 10.34 11.96
CA PHE A 166 8.39 9.38 11.67
C PHE A 166 8.34 8.99 10.19
N GLY A 167 9.46 8.51 9.64
CA GLY A 167 9.65 8.25 8.20
C GLY A 167 8.60 7.36 7.52
N ASP A 168 9.00 6.59 6.52
CA ASP A 168 8.11 5.81 5.67
C ASP A 168 7.28 4.80 6.48
N ALA A 169 6.04 5.18 6.84
CA ALA A 169 5.05 4.27 7.42
C ALA A 169 4.77 3.11 6.44
N HIS A 170 4.49 1.91 6.99
CA HIS A 170 4.27 0.66 6.26
C HIS A 170 5.54 -0.05 5.74
N ASP A 171 6.67 0.20 6.38
CA ASP A 171 7.80 -0.74 6.41
C ASP A 171 7.97 -1.17 7.87
N ALA A 172 7.87 -2.47 8.15
CA ALA A 172 7.89 -3.00 9.51
C ALA A 172 9.11 -2.53 10.34
N SER A 173 10.26 -2.23 9.72
CA SER A 173 11.45 -1.72 10.44
C SER A 173 11.26 -0.29 10.97
N TYR A 174 10.60 0.58 10.20
CA TYR A 174 10.27 1.94 10.65
C TYR A 174 9.16 1.92 11.69
N ASP A 175 8.15 1.07 11.50
CA ASP A 175 7.02 0.94 12.42
C ASP A 175 7.46 0.35 13.77
N VAL A 176 8.38 -0.63 13.79
CA VAL A 176 9.02 -1.13 15.02
C VAL A 176 9.82 -0.04 15.73
N ALA A 177 10.63 0.75 15.00
CA ALA A 177 11.39 1.84 15.60
C ALA A 177 10.49 2.92 16.19
N ALA A 178 9.43 3.30 15.46
CA ALA A 178 8.43 4.25 15.96
C ALA A 178 7.67 3.70 17.18
N THR A 179 7.29 2.43 17.15
CA THR A 179 6.62 1.74 18.27
C THR A 179 7.53 1.68 19.50
N GLY A 180 8.81 1.34 19.35
CA GLY A 180 9.80 1.34 20.42
C GLY A 180 9.97 2.73 21.02
N ARG A 181 10.16 3.75 20.19
CA ARG A 181 10.25 5.15 20.61
C ARG A 181 9.00 5.58 21.38
N CYS A 182 7.80 5.24 20.89
CA CYS A 182 6.55 5.53 21.57
C CYS A 182 6.45 4.79 22.91
N PHE A 183 6.77 3.50 22.97
CA PHE A 183 6.75 2.71 24.20
C PHE A 183 7.65 3.32 25.29
N PHE A 184 8.91 3.59 24.99
CA PHE A 184 9.84 4.19 25.96
C PHE A 184 9.46 5.64 26.29
N GLY A 185 8.86 6.37 25.35
CA GLY A 185 8.26 7.69 25.60
C GLY A 185 7.08 7.65 26.56
N LEU A 186 6.23 6.65 26.51
CA LEU A 186 5.12 6.42 27.42
C LEU A 186 5.61 6.01 28.83
N LEU A 187 6.65 5.17 28.91
CA LEU A 187 7.31 4.81 30.18
C LEU A 187 7.91 6.04 30.85
N LYS A 188 8.67 6.85 30.12
CA LYS A 188 9.31 8.07 30.65
C LYS A 188 8.29 9.09 31.15
N ARG A 189 7.13 9.18 30.51
CA ARG A 189 6.02 10.05 30.93
C ARG A 189 5.09 9.43 31.99
N LYS A 190 5.40 8.23 32.48
CA LYS A 190 4.62 7.50 33.48
C LYS A 190 3.19 7.21 33.05
N VAL A 191 2.92 7.20 31.73
CA VAL A 191 1.63 6.78 31.15
C VAL A 191 1.49 5.25 31.25
N VAL A 192 2.58 4.54 31.04
CA VAL A 192 2.71 3.09 31.23
C VAL A 192 3.72 2.84 32.35
N LYS A 193 3.47 1.80 33.15
CA LYS A 193 4.41 1.38 34.21
C LYS A 193 5.47 0.45 33.65
N PRO A 194 6.74 0.59 34.08
CA PRO A 194 7.77 -0.40 33.77
C PRO A 194 7.35 -1.81 34.22
N PHE A 195 7.74 -2.83 33.47
CA PHE A 195 7.44 -4.23 33.81
C PHE A 195 8.28 -4.74 34.97
N ASP A 196 9.35 -4.04 35.31
CA ASP A 196 10.29 -4.34 36.38
C ASP A 196 10.46 -3.13 37.31
N SER A 197 11.53 -3.12 38.12
CA SER A 197 11.84 -2.05 39.06
C SER A 197 12.57 -0.86 38.43
N THR A 198 12.69 -0.76 37.12
CA THR A 198 13.34 0.35 36.41
C THR A 198 12.58 1.65 36.65
N ARG A 199 13.32 2.69 37.03
CA ARG A 199 12.70 4.00 37.24
C ARG A 199 12.55 4.74 35.90
N PRO A 200 11.45 5.45 35.68
CA PRO A 200 11.25 6.23 34.46
C PRO A 200 12.39 7.19 34.12
N ASP A 201 13.07 7.71 35.13
CA ASP A 201 14.20 8.64 34.97
C ASP A 201 15.48 7.94 34.46
N ASP A 202 15.61 6.62 34.62
CA ASP A 202 16.73 5.81 34.17
C ASP A 202 16.53 5.33 32.71
N ILE A 203 15.40 5.67 32.08
CA ILE A 203 15.07 5.26 30.70
C ILE A 203 15.75 6.20 29.72
N GLU A 204 16.63 5.64 28.90
CA GLU A 204 17.33 6.32 27.81
C GLU A 204 17.21 5.44 26.56
N TYR A 205 16.18 5.73 25.73
CA TYR A 205 15.93 4.96 24.51
C TYR A 205 17.04 5.17 23.50
N GLU A 206 17.69 4.08 23.09
CA GLU A 206 18.67 4.05 22.02
C GLU A 206 17.97 3.89 20.67
N GLU A 207 18.10 4.91 19.82
CA GLU A 207 17.54 4.88 18.46
C GLU A 207 18.25 3.82 17.62
N PRO A 208 17.49 2.93 16.95
CA PRO A 208 18.10 1.97 16.04
C PRO A 208 18.69 2.67 14.82
N ASN A 209 19.80 2.16 14.32
CA ASN A 209 20.31 2.58 13.02
C ASN A 209 19.59 1.81 11.92
N LEU A 210 18.54 2.41 11.33
CA LEU A 210 17.73 1.76 10.29
C LEU A 210 18.50 1.55 8.98
N GLU A 211 19.58 2.29 8.72
CA GLU A 211 20.46 2.03 7.57
C GLU A 211 21.25 0.72 7.74
N VAL A 212 21.54 0.35 8.99
CA VAL A 212 22.20 -0.93 9.33
C VAL A 212 21.19 -2.07 9.41
N ALA A 213 19.93 -1.81 9.80
CA ALA A 213 18.87 -2.81 9.89
C ALA A 213 18.44 -3.38 8.54
N ASN A 214 18.65 -2.67 7.47
CA ASN A 214 18.61 -3.22 6.12
C ASN A 214 19.81 -4.16 5.87
N PHE A 215 20.13 -5.04 6.82
CA PHE A 215 21.14 -6.10 6.70
C PHE A 215 20.74 -7.11 5.63
N GLN A 216 21.21 -6.83 4.55
CA GLN A 216 21.45 -7.36 3.25
C GLN A 216 20.86 -6.40 2.19
N LYS A 217 21.33 -5.13 2.19
CA LYS A 217 21.81 -4.70 0.89
C LYS A 217 22.85 -5.77 0.54
N ARG A 218 22.43 -6.88 -0.12
CA ARG A 218 23.32 -7.54 -1.06
C ARG A 218 24.06 -6.39 -1.69
N GLU A 219 25.41 -6.42 -1.65
CA GLU A 219 26.16 -5.60 -2.60
C GLU A 219 25.27 -5.56 -3.82
N LYS A 220 24.74 -4.37 -4.13
CA LYS A 220 23.96 -4.19 -5.35
C LYS A 220 24.81 -4.96 -6.34
N LYS A 221 24.35 -6.14 -6.76
CA LYS A 221 24.84 -6.74 -7.99
C LYS A 221 24.87 -5.52 -8.85
N LYS A 222 26.10 -5.00 -9.13
CA LYS A 222 26.29 -3.79 -9.94
C LYS A 222 25.14 -3.84 -10.89
N GLU A 223 24.13 -2.97 -10.66
CA GLU A 223 23.07 -2.85 -11.65
C GLU A 223 23.91 -2.86 -12.87
N THR A 224 23.68 -3.84 -13.71
CA THR A 224 24.35 -3.85 -15.01
C THR A 224 23.91 -2.49 -15.46
N VAL A 225 24.81 -1.51 -15.36
CA VAL A 225 24.57 -0.18 -15.86
C VAL A 225 24.42 -0.54 -17.31
N TYR A 226 23.14 -0.71 -17.70
CA TYR A 226 22.81 -0.76 -19.10
C TYR A 226 23.37 0.57 -19.56
N SER A 227 24.56 0.51 -20.17
CA SER A 227 25.11 1.69 -20.81
C SER A 227 23.97 2.20 -21.65
N LEU A 228 23.44 3.34 -21.23
CA LEU A 228 22.36 3.99 -21.97
C LEU A 228 22.94 4.12 -23.37
N THR A 229 22.37 3.41 -24.33
CA THR A 229 22.72 3.59 -25.73
C THR A 229 22.48 5.06 -26.06
N ASP A 230 23.18 5.62 -27.03
CA ASP A 230 23.01 7.02 -27.42
C ASP A 230 21.52 7.36 -27.67
N GLU A 231 20.71 6.41 -28.13
CA GLU A 231 19.24 6.53 -28.22
C GLU A 231 18.56 6.71 -26.85
N LYS A 232 18.98 5.99 -25.80
CA LYS A 232 18.41 6.14 -24.44
C LYS A 232 18.88 7.45 -23.80
N LEU A 233 20.11 7.88 -24.02
CA LEU A 233 20.59 9.21 -23.60
C LEU A 233 19.79 10.33 -24.26
N SER A 234 19.40 10.16 -25.55
CA SER A 234 18.56 11.15 -26.26
C SER A 234 17.16 11.29 -25.69
N LEU A 235 16.66 10.34 -24.88
CA LEU A 235 15.36 10.39 -24.23
C LEU A 235 15.39 11.13 -22.89
N ILE A 236 16.54 11.26 -22.23
CA ILE A 236 16.66 11.95 -20.93
C ILE A 236 16.30 13.44 -21.04
N ASP A 237 16.59 14.06 -22.18
CA ASP A 237 16.29 15.46 -22.46
C ASP A 237 14.89 15.69 -23.02
N LYS A 238 14.08 14.64 -23.20
CA LYS A 238 12.70 14.80 -23.67
C LYS A 238 11.77 15.16 -22.54
N PRO A 239 10.86 16.11 -22.74
CA PRO A 239 9.89 16.48 -21.72
C PRO A 239 8.95 15.31 -21.42
N PHE A 240 8.72 15.04 -20.14
CA PHE A 240 7.76 14.03 -19.70
C PHE A 240 6.32 14.53 -19.90
N ILE A 241 5.41 13.64 -20.30
CA ILE A 241 4.00 13.91 -20.52
C ILE A 241 3.17 12.80 -19.88
N HIS A 242 2.22 13.15 -19.02
CA HIS A 242 1.22 12.20 -18.53
C HIS A 242 0.18 11.91 -19.62
N LEU A 243 0.07 10.62 -20.00
CA LEU A 243 -0.91 10.15 -21.00
C LEU A 243 -2.14 9.48 -20.38
N HIS A 244 -2.14 9.26 -19.06
CA HIS A 244 -3.24 8.64 -18.32
C HIS A 244 -3.44 9.41 -17.01
N THR A 245 -4.49 10.24 -16.95
CA THR A 245 -4.78 11.11 -15.81
C THR A 245 -6.29 11.21 -15.61
N HIS A 246 -6.73 11.04 -14.37
CA HIS A 246 -8.13 11.20 -13.97
C HIS A 246 -8.36 12.52 -13.26
N SER A 247 -9.53 13.10 -13.48
CA SER A 247 -10.04 14.26 -12.75
C SER A 247 -11.17 13.89 -11.79
N GLN A 248 -11.70 14.88 -11.07
CA GLN A 248 -12.88 14.76 -10.22
C GLN A 248 -14.12 14.16 -10.93
N PHE A 249 -14.13 14.08 -12.26
CA PHE A 249 -15.19 13.42 -13.02
C PHE A 249 -15.06 11.90 -13.07
N SER A 250 -13.91 11.35 -12.64
CA SER A 250 -13.75 9.94 -12.26
C SER A 250 -14.21 9.77 -10.82
N VAL A 251 -15.52 9.85 -10.59
CA VAL A 251 -16.15 9.94 -9.26
C VAL A 251 -15.73 8.77 -8.38
N LEU A 252 -15.31 9.04 -7.14
CA LEU A 252 -14.77 8.10 -6.15
C LEU A 252 -13.43 7.44 -6.55
N GLN A 253 -12.81 7.87 -7.67
CA GLN A 253 -11.53 7.33 -8.13
C GLN A 253 -10.43 8.40 -8.12
N ALA A 254 -10.78 9.67 -8.35
CA ALA A 254 -9.82 10.76 -8.38
C ALA A 254 -10.41 12.03 -7.76
N THR A 255 -9.55 12.86 -7.18
CA THR A 255 -9.92 14.10 -6.48
C THR A 255 -9.49 15.39 -7.21
N PRO A 256 -8.46 15.40 -8.09
CA PRO A 256 -7.98 16.63 -8.69
C PRO A 256 -9.04 17.29 -9.60
N ASP A 257 -9.26 18.58 -9.46
CA ASP A 257 -10.04 19.33 -10.43
C ASP A 257 -9.22 19.60 -11.71
N ILE A 258 -9.91 19.95 -12.79
CA ILE A 258 -9.30 20.20 -14.10
C ILE A 258 -8.21 21.30 -14.03
N LYS A 259 -8.47 22.37 -13.28
CA LYS A 259 -7.54 23.48 -13.16
C LYS A 259 -6.25 23.05 -12.47
N SER A 260 -6.36 22.31 -11.37
CA SER A 260 -5.21 21.77 -10.63
C SER A 260 -4.32 20.87 -11.50
N ILE A 261 -4.92 20.01 -12.34
CA ILE A 261 -4.18 19.15 -13.28
C ILE A 261 -3.37 20.00 -14.26
N VAL A 262 -4.01 20.98 -14.88
CA VAL A 262 -3.36 21.83 -15.90
C VAL A 262 -2.31 22.73 -15.27
N THR A 263 -2.60 23.35 -14.13
CA THR A 263 -1.62 24.18 -13.40
C THR A 263 -0.40 23.35 -13.01
N LYS A 264 -0.59 22.14 -12.49
CA LYS A 264 0.52 21.25 -12.12
C LYS A 264 1.36 20.84 -13.32
N ALA A 265 0.75 20.58 -14.47
CA ALA A 265 1.47 20.29 -15.71
C ALA A 265 2.34 21.49 -16.14
N LYS A 266 1.82 22.72 -16.01
CA LYS A 266 2.56 23.96 -16.30
C LYS A 266 3.73 24.14 -15.33
N ASP A 267 3.51 23.97 -14.02
CA ASP A 267 4.54 24.10 -12.97
C ASP A 267 5.71 23.11 -13.18
N LEU A 268 5.39 21.94 -13.73
CA LEU A 268 6.37 20.89 -14.03
C LEU A 268 6.96 21.00 -15.44
N ASN A 269 6.69 22.11 -16.16
CA ASN A 269 7.17 22.36 -17.52
C ASN A 269 6.79 21.25 -18.53
N MET A 270 5.64 20.62 -18.34
CA MET A 270 5.13 19.63 -19.29
C MET A 270 4.52 20.36 -20.50
N PRO A 271 4.90 20.00 -21.75
CA PRO A 271 4.34 20.66 -22.94
C PRO A 271 2.91 20.21 -23.26
N ALA A 272 2.48 19.09 -22.67
CA ALA A 272 1.18 18.49 -22.88
C ALA A 272 0.75 17.68 -21.63
N VAL A 273 -0.55 17.41 -21.53
CA VAL A 273 -1.11 16.47 -20.53
C VAL A 273 -2.36 15.83 -21.13
N ALA A 274 -2.63 14.56 -20.79
CA ALA A 274 -3.87 13.91 -21.17
C ALA A 274 -4.90 13.97 -20.04
N LEU A 275 -6.19 14.00 -20.42
CA LEU A 275 -7.31 13.71 -19.54
C LEU A 275 -8.01 12.45 -20.02
N THR A 276 -8.13 11.45 -19.16
CA THR A 276 -8.64 10.12 -19.48
C THR A 276 -9.60 9.63 -18.39
N ASP A 277 -10.61 10.43 -18.08
CA ASP A 277 -11.59 10.10 -17.05
C ASP A 277 -12.25 8.74 -17.28
N LEU A 278 -12.60 8.07 -16.20
CA LEU A 278 -13.07 6.69 -16.19
C LEU A 278 -14.55 6.61 -16.62
N GLY A 279 -14.80 5.98 -17.76
CA GLY A 279 -16.12 5.74 -18.33
C GLY A 279 -16.81 6.96 -18.93
N ASN A 280 -16.23 8.16 -18.87
CA ASN A 280 -16.90 9.36 -19.32
C ASN A 280 -15.93 10.42 -19.88
N MET A 281 -16.51 11.44 -20.55
CA MET A 281 -15.79 12.60 -21.11
C MET A 281 -16.34 13.94 -20.57
N TYR A 282 -16.91 13.95 -19.37
CA TYR A 282 -17.58 15.16 -18.83
C TYR A 282 -16.61 16.32 -18.65
N GLY A 283 -15.35 16.05 -18.31
CA GLY A 283 -14.30 17.04 -18.13
C GLY A 283 -13.70 17.58 -19.43
N ALA A 284 -13.88 16.91 -20.57
CA ALA A 284 -13.12 17.15 -21.79
C ALA A 284 -13.17 18.61 -22.29
N PHE A 285 -14.35 19.21 -22.38
CA PHE A 285 -14.48 20.59 -22.86
C PHE A 285 -13.80 21.61 -21.93
N LYS A 286 -14.03 21.47 -20.63
CA LYS A 286 -13.41 22.33 -19.61
C LYS A 286 -11.89 22.17 -19.61
N PHE A 287 -11.42 20.93 -19.75
CA PHE A 287 -10.00 20.60 -19.82
C PHE A 287 -9.30 21.24 -21.02
N VAL A 288 -9.85 21.08 -22.23
CA VAL A 288 -9.28 21.69 -23.45
C VAL A 288 -9.16 23.19 -23.31
N ARG A 289 -10.23 23.85 -22.84
CA ARG A 289 -10.22 25.30 -22.63
C ARG A 289 -9.17 25.75 -21.62
N GLU A 290 -9.10 25.06 -20.48
CA GLU A 290 -8.15 25.40 -19.42
C GLU A 290 -6.70 25.16 -19.86
N ALA A 291 -6.42 24.05 -20.54
CA ALA A 291 -5.09 23.72 -21.04
C ALA A 291 -4.59 24.74 -22.07
N LEU A 292 -5.45 25.15 -23.02
CA LEU A 292 -5.11 26.17 -24.01
C LEU A 292 -4.84 27.53 -23.35
N ASN A 293 -5.58 27.93 -22.32
CA ASN A 293 -5.34 29.16 -21.55
C ASN A 293 -3.98 29.14 -20.83
N HIS A 294 -3.43 27.97 -20.52
CA HIS A 294 -2.13 27.81 -19.87
C HIS A 294 -1.02 27.43 -20.86
N GLU A 295 -1.27 27.48 -22.16
CA GLU A 295 -0.31 27.08 -23.21
C GLU A 295 0.16 25.63 -23.11
N ILE A 296 -0.66 24.77 -22.54
CA ILE A 296 -0.44 23.31 -22.44
C ILE A 296 -1.22 22.63 -23.56
N LYS A 297 -0.59 21.72 -24.32
CA LYS A 297 -1.28 20.94 -25.34
C LYS A 297 -2.24 19.94 -24.68
N PRO A 298 -3.57 20.05 -24.86
CA PRO A 298 -4.52 19.07 -24.34
C PRO A 298 -4.49 17.78 -25.18
N ILE A 299 -4.44 16.63 -24.52
CA ILE A 299 -4.65 15.33 -25.12
C ILE A 299 -5.95 14.77 -24.54
N VAL A 300 -6.97 14.62 -25.36
CA VAL A 300 -8.27 14.12 -24.90
C VAL A 300 -8.32 12.62 -25.05
N GLY A 301 -8.70 11.93 -23.98
CA GLY A 301 -8.91 10.51 -23.94
C GLY A 301 -10.06 10.10 -23.04
N CYS A 302 -10.25 8.82 -22.89
CA CYS A 302 -11.19 8.19 -21.96
C CYS A 302 -10.66 6.82 -21.57
N GLU A 303 -10.77 6.45 -20.30
CA GLU A 303 -10.58 5.07 -19.84
C GLU A 303 -11.95 4.39 -19.81
N LEU A 304 -12.15 3.39 -20.67
CA LEU A 304 -13.43 2.72 -20.85
C LEU A 304 -13.48 1.38 -20.09
N TYR A 305 -14.66 1.04 -19.59
CA TYR A 305 -14.93 -0.31 -19.08
C TYR A 305 -15.27 -1.24 -20.24
N VAL A 306 -14.40 -2.21 -20.53
CA VAL A 306 -14.58 -3.18 -21.62
C VAL A 306 -15.10 -4.49 -21.06
N ALA A 307 -16.31 -4.87 -21.44
CA ALA A 307 -16.94 -6.15 -21.13
C ALA A 307 -16.81 -7.10 -22.33
N GLU A 308 -17.06 -8.38 -22.11
CA GLU A 308 -17.18 -9.37 -23.19
C GLU A 308 -18.36 -9.05 -24.11
N ASP A 309 -19.51 -8.71 -23.51
CA ASP A 309 -20.74 -8.28 -24.18
C ASP A 309 -21.36 -7.15 -23.35
N ARG A 310 -21.40 -5.93 -23.91
CA ARG A 310 -21.95 -4.75 -23.24
C ARG A 310 -23.45 -4.83 -23.00
N LEU A 311 -24.16 -5.60 -23.82
CA LEU A 311 -25.63 -5.73 -23.76
C LEU A 311 -26.10 -6.73 -22.70
N LYS A 312 -25.21 -7.60 -22.22
CA LYS A 312 -25.53 -8.59 -21.18
C LYS A 312 -25.85 -7.89 -19.85
N GLN A 313 -27.06 -8.15 -19.32
CA GLN A 313 -27.57 -7.52 -18.09
C GLN A 313 -27.82 -8.52 -16.95
N LYS A 314 -27.54 -9.84 -17.16
CA LYS A 314 -27.75 -10.87 -16.15
C LYS A 314 -26.45 -11.60 -15.87
N PHE A 315 -26.04 -11.58 -14.60
CA PHE A 315 -24.82 -12.21 -14.11
C PHE A 315 -25.14 -13.09 -12.90
N THR A 316 -24.34 -14.13 -12.68
CA THR A 316 -24.43 -15.06 -11.55
C THR A 316 -23.08 -15.11 -10.82
N LYS A 317 -23.01 -15.79 -9.68
CA LYS A 317 -21.74 -16.01 -8.98
C LYS A 317 -20.73 -16.78 -9.85
N ASP A 318 -21.23 -17.75 -10.64
CA ASP A 318 -20.39 -18.58 -11.51
C ASP A 318 -20.04 -17.88 -12.84
N ASN A 319 -20.77 -16.85 -13.19
CA ASN A 319 -20.54 -16.05 -14.40
C ASN A 319 -20.71 -14.55 -14.07
N PRO A 320 -19.73 -13.97 -13.35
CA PRO A 320 -19.77 -12.57 -12.93
C PRO A 320 -19.55 -11.62 -14.11
N ASP A 321 -19.87 -10.35 -13.90
CA ASP A 321 -19.56 -9.29 -14.85
C ASP A 321 -18.04 -9.02 -14.85
N LYS A 322 -17.34 -9.63 -15.80
CA LYS A 322 -15.91 -9.41 -16.02
C LYS A 322 -15.70 -8.17 -16.87
N ARG A 323 -14.87 -7.25 -16.41
CA ARG A 323 -14.54 -6.01 -17.09
C ARG A 323 -13.05 -5.75 -17.02
N TYR A 324 -12.52 -5.16 -18.07
CA TYR A 324 -11.17 -4.64 -18.14
C TYR A 324 -11.22 -3.14 -18.42
N ASN A 325 -10.20 -2.42 -18.04
CA ASN A 325 -10.09 -1.02 -18.37
C ASN A 325 -9.25 -0.85 -19.65
N GLN A 326 -9.68 0.05 -20.54
CA GLN A 326 -8.97 0.38 -21.76
C GLN A 326 -8.85 1.88 -21.93
N VAL A 327 -7.63 2.38 -21.91
CA VAL A 327 -7.35 3.81 -22.17
C VAL A 327 -7.25 4.05 -23.67
N LEU A 328 -8.05 4.96 -24.16
CA LEU A 328 -8.05 5.43 -25.55
C LEU A 328 -7.79 6.93 -25.62
N LEU A 329 -6.91 7.38 -26.51
CA LEU A 329 -6.59 8.79 -26.75
C LEU A 329 -7.00 9.18 -28.17
N ALA A 330 -7.56 10.37 -28.34
CA ALA A 330 -7.90 10.93 -29.63
C ALA A 330 -6.68 11.53 -30.33
N LYS A 331 -6.41 11.15 -31.58
CA LYS A 331 -5.37 11.75 -32.41
C LYS A 331 -5.79 13.13 -32.96
N ASN A 332 -7.07 13.30 -33.24
CA ASN A 332 -7.63 14.46 -33.88
C ASN A 332 -9.13 14.60 -33.54
N LYS A 333 -9.82 15.57 -34.20
CA LYS A 333 -11.26 15.81 -33.99
C LYS A 333 -12.13 14.59 -34.30
N ASN A 334 -11.78 13.79 -35.31
CA ASN A 334 -12.53 12.58 -35.63
C ASN A 334 -12.41 11.53 -34.51
N GLY A 335 -11.19 11.31 -33.98
CA GLY A 335 -10.96 10.47 -32.79
C GLY A 335 -11.74 10.95 -31.57
N TYR A 336 -11.83 12.27 -31.33
CA TYR A 336 -12.67 12.82 -30.27
C TYR A 336 -14.15 12.44 -30.45
N HIS A 337 -14.69 12.54 -31.67
CA HIS A 337 -16.08 12.12 -31.94
C HIS A 337 -16.27 10.62 -31.73
N ASN A 338 -15.28 9.79 -32.08
CA ASN A 338 -15.33 8.35 -31.83
C ASN A 338 -15.33 8.04 -30.34
N LEU A 339 -14.49 8.71 -29.52
CA LEU A 339 -14.54 8.59 -28.06
C LEU A 339 -15.91 8.99 -27.49
N ALA A 340 -16.49 10.09 -27.99
CA ALA A 340 -17.81 10.54 -27.55
C ALA A 340 -18.89 9.50 -27.85
N LYS A 341 -18.85 8.85 -29.03
CA LYS A 341 -19.78 7.77 -29.39
C LYS A 341 -19.59 6.56 -28.48
N LEU A 342 -18.35 6.14 -28.24
CA LEU A 342 -18.05 5.01 -27.35
C LEU A 342 -18.56 5.28 -25.93
N SER A 343 -18.25 6.46 -25.36
CA SER A 343 -18.76 6.84 -24.04
C SER A 343 -20.27 6.89 -23.99
N SER A 344 -20.92 7.49 -25.00
CA SER A 344 -22.40 7.55 -25.06
C SER A 344 -23.04 6.18 -25.15
N ALA A 345 -22.55 5.30 -26.01
CA ALA A 345 -23.05 3.93 -26.14
C ALA A 345 -22.85 3.14 -24.82
N GLY A 346 -21.75 3.36 -24.12
CA GLY A 346 -21.52 2.79 -22.80
C GLY A 346 -22.64 3.13 -21.79
N PHE A 347 -23.11 4.39 -21.79
CA PHE A 347 -24.21 4.82 -20.92
C PHE A 347 -25.60 4.38 -21.42
N ILE A 348 -25.82 4.44 -22.73
CA ILE A 348 -27.16 4.20 -23.31
C ILE A 348 -27.46 2.69 -23.41
N GLU A 349 -26.48 1.89 -23.84
CA GLU A 349 -26.65 0.48 -24.13
C GLU A 349 -25.99 -0.45 -23.11
N GLY A 350 -24.81 -0.05 -22.62
CA GLY A 350 -23.93 -0.91 -21.82
C GLY A 350 -23.98 -0.69 -20.33
N LEU A 351 -24.80 0.25 -19.82
CA LEU A 351 -24.83 0.56 -18.39
C LEU A 351 -25.28 -0.64 -17.56
N TYR A 352 -24.39 -1.07 -16.64
CA TYR A 352 -24.70 -2.09 -15.62
C TYR A 352 -24.26 -1.59 -14.24
N GLY A 353 -25.23 -1.40 -13.35
CA GLY A 353 -24.96 -0.71 -12.08
C GLY A 353 -24.48 0.72 -12.32
N ILE A 354 -23.25 1.01 -11.94
CA ILE A 354 -22.60 2.32 -12.12
C ILE A 354 -21.58 2.31 -13.29
N TYR A 355 -21.47 1.22 -14.03
CA TYR A 355 -20.41 1.01 -15.02
C TYR A 355 -20.96 1.14 -16.45
N PRO A 356 -20.62 2.23 -17.19
CA PRO A 356 -20.91 2.36 -18.61
C PRO A 356 -19.93 1.50 -19.42
N ARG A 357 -20.39 0.29 -19.79
CA ARG A 357 -19.55 -0.71 -20.46
C ARG A 357 -19.62 -0.58 -21.99
N VAL A 358 -18.47 -0.77 -22.61
CA VAL A 358 -18.35 -1.01 -24.04
C VAL A 358 -17.88 -2.46 -24.27
N ASP A 359 -17.84 -2.91 -25.53
CA ASP A 359 -17.21 -4.18 -25.90
C ASP A 359 -16.23 -4.00 -27.05
N LYS A 360 -15.46 -5.05 -27.33
CA LYS A 360 -14.45 -5.01 -28.40
C LYS A 360 -15.06 -4.78 -29.79
N ALA A 361 -16.29 -5.22 -30.02
CA ALA A 361 -16.99 -5.03 -31.29
C ALA A 361 -17.25 -3.54 -31.54
N LEU A 362 -17.79 -2.85 -30.52
CA LEU A 362 -18.04 -1.40 -30.59
C LEU A 362 -16.75 -0.59 -30.71
N ILE A 363 -15.70 -0.97 -29.94
CA ILE A 363 -14.38 -0.30 -30.05
C ILE A 363 -13.83 -0.47 -31.46
N LYS A 364 -13.94 -1.66 -32.06
CA LYS A 364 -13.47 -1.94 -33.42
C LYS A 364 -14.21 -1.11 -34.48
N GLU A 365 -15.48 -0.88 -34.28
CA GLU A 365 -16.30 -0.02 -35.18
C GLU A 365 -15.86 1.43 -35.14
N HIS A 366 -15.46 1.94 -33.98
CA HIS A 366 -15.06 3.34 -33.74
C HIS A 366 -13.56 3.55 -33.48
N LYS A 367 -12.71 2.64 -33.92
CA LYS A 367 -11.26 2.66 -33.62
C LYS A 367 -10.46 3.73 -34.36
N ASP A 368 -10.98 4.27 -35.47
CA ASP A 368 -10.22 5.15 -36.33
C ASP A 368 -9.87 6.46 -35.60
N ASP A 369 -8.64 6.92 -35.85
CA ASP A 369 -8.06 8.10 -35.20
C ASP A 369 -7.96 8.01 -33.65
N LEU A 370 -7.92 6.79 -33.11
CA LEU A 370 -7.64 6.50 -31.71
C LEU A 370 -6.25 5.87 -31.52
N ILE A 371 -5.68 6.11 -30.35
CA ILE A 371 -4.48 5.42 -29.85
C ILE A 371 -4.93 4.65 -28.61
N ALA A 372 -4.70 3.35 -28.60
CA ALA A 372 -4.91 2.50 -27.42
C ALA A 372 -3.61 2.39 -26.62
N LEU A 373 -3.67 2.59 -25.31
CA LEU A 373 -2.58 2.31 -24.40
C LEU A 373 -2.78 0.91 -23.81
N THR A 374 -1.69 0.25 -23.40
CA THR A 374 -1.76 -1.05 -22.71
C THR A 374 -2.48 -0.95 -21.37
N GLY A 375 -2.57 0.28 -20.83
CA GLY A 375 -3.36 0.60 -19.63
C GLY A 375 -2.68 0.26 -18.31
N SER A 376 -3.50 0.21 -17.27
CA SER A 376 -3.10 -0.13 -15.91
C SER A 376 -3.20 -1.65 -15.67
N LEU A 377 -2.89 -2.11 -14.46
CA LEU A 377 -3.04 -3.52 -14.07
C LEU A 377 -4.50 -4.04 -14.16
N SER A 378 -5.49 -3.15 -14.22
CA SER A 378 -6.89 -3.49 -14.47
C SER A 378 -7.23 -3.68 -15.96
N SER A 379 -6.27 -3.45 -16.86
CA SER A 379 -6.44 -3.64 -18.29
C SER A 379 -6.22 -5.10 -18.71
N GLU A 380 -6.77 -5.50 -19.84
CA GLU A 380 -6.75 -6.90 -20.29
C GLU A 380 -5.32 -7.41 -20.52
N ILE A 381 -4.47 -6.63 -21.22
CA ILE A 381 -3.12 -7.07 -21.58
C ILE A 381 -2.25 -7.40 -20.35
N PRO A 382 -2.20 -6.57 -19.28
CA PRO A 382 -1.45 -6.91 -18.08
C PRO A 382 -2.02 -8.08 -17.29
N GLN A 383 -3.26 -8.52 -17.57
CA GLN A 383 -3.90 -9.65 -16.88
C GLN A 383 -3.82 -10.97 -17.66
N LEU A 384 -3.26 -10.95 -18.88
CA LEU A 384 -2.96 -12.14 -19.68
C LEU A 384 -1.61 -12.75 -19.26
#